data_3f58c51ed32da46c73d7885489f11d18
#
_entry.id   3f58c51ed32da46c73d7885489f11d18
#
_cell.length_a   1.000
_cell.length_b   1.000
_cell.length_c   1.000
_cell.angle_alpha   90.00
_cell.angle_beta   90.00
_cell.angle_gamma   90.00
#
_symmetry.space_group_name_H-M   'P 1'
#
loop_
_entity.id
_entity.type
_entity.pdbx_description
1 polymer ?
#
loop_
_entity_poly.entity_id
_entity_poly.type
_entity_poly.pdbx_seq_one_letter_code
_entity_poly.pdbx_strand_id
1 'polypeptide(L)'
;TRPDAISIDEYLVGKPSRTILITVKGDSMIDAGIHPGDRVVVETRVAATAGDIVVAIVDNEFTLKRLAREKGRLVLKPENKAYPVIRPKEDAEIHGVVVGVVRKYK
;
A
#
# COMPACT_ATOMS: atom_id res chain seq x y z
N THR A 1 -17.10 3.67 -29.65
CA THR A 1 -16.20 3.83 -28.50
C THR A 1 -16.99 4.35 -27.30
N ARG A 2 -16.81 3.75 -26.18
CA ARG A 2 -17.47 4.19 -24.95
C ARG A 2 -16.69 5.36 -24.34
N PRO A 3 -17.32 6.49 -24.06
CA PRO A 3 -16.60 7.63 -23.49
C PRO A 3 -16.08 7.40 -22.08
N ASP A 4 -16.64 6.43 -21.34
CA ASP A 4 -16.22 6.08 -20.00
C ASP A 4 -15.19 4.94 -19.95
N ALA A 5 -14.76 4.44 -21.10
CA ALA A 5 -13.78 3.36 -21.17
C ALA A 5 -12.37 3.93 -21.31
N ILE A 6 -11.51 3.59 -20.36
CA ILE A 6 -10.10 3.98 -20.40
C ILE A 6 -9.24 2.74 -20.18
N SER A 7 -7.97 2.83 -20.49
CA SER A 7 -7.05 1.73 -20.22
C SER A 7 -6.72 1.65 -18.73
N ILE A 8 -6.33 0.47 -18.29
CA ILE A 8 -5.90 0.27 -16.90
C ILE A 8 -4.69 1.14 -16.60
N ASP A 9 -3.76 1.23 -17.55
CA ASP A 9 -2.56 2.03 -17.38
C ASP A 9 -2.87 3.50 -17.19
N GLU A 10 -3.78 4.04 -17.99
CA GLU A 10 -4.19 5.44 -17.86
C GLU A 10 -4.79 5.73 -16.49
N TYR A 11 -5.54 4.79 -15.97
CA TYR A 11 -6.24 4.97 -14.71
C TYR A 11 -5.32 4.81 -13.49
N LEU A 12 -4.46 3.79 -13.51
CA LEU A 12 -3.70 3.39 -12.32
C LEU A 12 -2.25 3.84 -12.33
N VAL A 13 -1.65 4.06 -13.49
CA VAL A 13 -0.21 4.31 -13.58
C VAL A 13 0.02 5.78 -13.91
N GLY A 14 0.42 6.56 -12.90
CA GLY A 14 0.78 7.95 -13.11
C GLY A 14 2.12 8.10 -13.81
N LYS A 15 3.15 7.40 -13.28
CA LYS A 15 4.51 7.43 -13.83
C LYS A 15 5.04 6.00 -13.94
N PRO A 16 5.12 5.45 -15.17
CA PRO A 16 5.56 4.06 -15.35
C PRO A 16 6.91 3.74 -14.72
N SER A 17 7.86 4.67 -14.80
CA SER A 17 9.20 4.45 -14.24
C SER A 17 9.25 4.36 -12.72
N ARG A 18 8.16 4.73 -12.03
CA ARG A 18 8.05 4.71 -10.57
C ARG A 18 6.95 3.80 -10.07
N THR A 19 6.35 3.03 -10.96
CA THR A 19 5.20 2.19 -10.62
C THR A 19 5.57 0.73 -10.67
N ILE A 20 5.30 0.03 -9.58
CA ILE A 20 5.56 -1.42 -9.49
C ILE A 20 4.29 -2.12 -9.03
N LEU A 21 4.22 -3.41 -9.28
CA LEU A 21 3.11 -4.25 -8.90
C LEU A 21 3.61 -5.27 -7.88
N ILE A 22 2.98 -5.31 -6.71
CA ILE A 22 3.40 -6.20 -5.62
C ILE A 22 2.25 -7.13 -5.27
N THR A 23 2.54 -8.42 -5.16
CA THR A 23 1.57 -9.41 -4.72
C THR A 23 1.44 -9.37 -3.20
N VAL A 24 0.21 -9.29 -2.72
CA VAL A 24 -0.11 -9.24 -1.29
C VAL A 24 -0.01 -10.62 -0.68
N LYS A 25 0.72 -10.71 0.43
CA LYS A 25 0.81 -11.90 1.26
C LYS A 25 0.20 -11.58 2.62
N GLY A 26 -0.51 -12.56 3.18
CA GLY A 26 -1.19 -12.36 4.46
C GLY A 26 -2.44 -11.50 4.32
N ASP A 27 -3.11 -11.27 5.44
CA ASP A 27 -4.43 -10.64 5.48
C ASP A 27 -4.50 -9.42 6.41
N SER A 28 -3.35 -8.78 6.68
CA SER A 28 -3.31 -7.65 7.62
C SER A 28 -4.08 -6.42 7.14
N MET A 29 -4.48 -6.38 5.87
CA MET A 29 -5.20 -5.25 5.28
C MET A 29 -6.59 -5.62 4.78
N ILE A 30 -7.15 -6.71 5.31
CA ILE A 30 -8.42 -7.25 4.80
C ILE A 30 -9.60 -6.29 4.98
N ASP A 31 -9.61 -5.50 6.06
CA ASP A 31 -10.66 -4.53 6.30
C ASP A 31 -10.59 -3.31 5.38
N ALA A 32 -9.48 -3.14 4.69
CA ALA A 32 -9.34 -2.15 3.62
C ALA A 32 -9.69 -2.73 2.24
N GLY A 33 -10.17 -3.99 2.20
CA GLY A 33 -10.53 -4.64 0.95
C GLY A 33 -9.35 -5.22 0.20
N ILE A 34 -8.18 -5.33 0.82
CA ILE A 34 -6.98 -5.89 0.22
C ILE A 34 -6.80 -7.30 0.77
N HIS A 35 -6.85 -8.29 -0.11
CA HIS A 35 -6.83 -9.71 0.25
C HIS A 35 -5.54 -10.39 -0.17
N PRO A 36 -5.16 -11.48 0.50
CA PRO A 36 -4.03 -12.29 0.04
C PRO A 36 -4.21 -12.69 -1.42
N GLY A 37 -3.15 -12.56 -2.21
CA GLY A 37 -3.19 -12.85 -3.64
C GLY A 37 -3.54 -11.67 -4.52
N ASP A 38 -4.11 -10.62 -3.97
CA ASP A 38 -4.31 -9.37 -4.71
C ASP A 38 -2.95 -8.80 -5.11
N ARG A 39 -2.97 -7.92 -6.10
CA ARG A 39 -1.79 -7.16 -6.46
C ARG A 39 -2.06 -5.69 -6.24
N VAL A 40 -1.13 -5.03 -5.56
CA VAL A 40 -1.22 -3.60 -5.33
C VAL A 40 -0.33 -2.86 -6.29
N VAL A 41 -0.86 -1.77 -6.82
CA VAL A 41 -0.12 -0.84 -7.68
C VAL A 41 0.55 0.16 -6.76
N VAL A 42 1.86 0.19 -6.77
CA VAL A 42 2.66 0.99 -5.84
C VAL A 42 3.46 2.02 -6.60
N GLU A 43 3.30 3.27 -6.22
CA GLU A 43 4.11 4.36 -6.75
C GLU A 43 5.26 4.62 -5.79
N THR A 44 6.48 4.48 -6.29
CA THR A 44 7.70 4.73 -5.53
C THR A 44 8.14 6.18 -5.69
N ARG A 45 9.04 6.64 -4.83
CA ARG A 45 9.61 8.00 -4.88
C ARG A 45 8.57 9.09 -4.78
N VAL A 46 7.50 8.83 -4.05
CA VAL A 46 6.45 9.82 -3.79
C VAL A 46 6.35 10.00 -2.28
N ALA A 47 6.05 11.21 -1.85
CA ALA A 47 5.91 11.51 -0.43
C ALA A 47 4.63 10.86 0.09
N ALA A 48 4.76 10.06 1.16
CA ALA A 48 3.62 9.46 1.82
C ALA A 48 3.11 10.38 2.92
N THR A 49 1.79 10.42 3.08
CA THR A 49 1.14 11.18 4.14
C THR A 49 0.28 10.25 4.99
N ALA A 50 -0.03 10.70 6.21
CA ALA A 50 -0.92 9.93 7.09
C ALA A 50 -2.25 9.68 6.39
N GLY A 51 -2.73 8.44 6.47
CA GLY A 51 -3.92 7.96 5.77
C GLY A 51 -3.60 7.15 4.53
N ASP A 52 -2.41 7.29 3.96
CA ASP A 52 -2.01 6.48 2.81
C ASP A 52 -1.77 5.03 3.23
N ILE A 53 -2.06 4.11 2.32
CA ILE A 53 -1.59 2.74 2.44
C ILE A 53 -0.20 2.69 1.81
N VAL A 54 0.76 2.20 2.57
CA VAL A 54 2.17 2.23 2.17
C VAL A 54 2.78 0.85 2.19
N VAL A 55 3.82 0.69 1.39
CA VAL A 55 4.76 -0.42 1.50
C VAL A 55 5.95 0.10 2.30
N ALA A 56 6.15 -0.45 3.47
CA ALA A 56 7.22 -0.05 4.38
C ALA A 56 8.20 -1.19 4.59
N ILE A 57 9.41 -0.84 4.96
CA ILE A 57 10.43 -1.80 5.35
C ILE A 57 10.60 -1.70 6.86
N VAL A 58 10.32 -2.80 7.56
CA VAL A 58 10.45 -2.92 9.01
C VAL A 58 11.27 -4.18 9.28
N ASP A 59 12.36 -4.04 10.02
CA ASP A 59 13.24 -5.17 10.34
C ASP A 59 13.66 -5.96 9.10
N ASN A 60 14.00 -5.23 8.02
CA ASN A 60 14.42 -5.79 6.73
C ASN A 60 13.33 -6.57 5.98
N GLU A 61 12.07 -6.43 6.38
CA GLU A 61 10.96 -7.07 5.70
C GLU A 61 9.98 -6.04 5.17
N PHE A 62 9.43 -6.30 3.99
CA PHE A 62 8.35 -5.48 3.44
C PHE A 62 7.04 -5.78 4.15
N THR A 63 6.31 -4.73 4.47
CA THR A 63 4.97 -4.83 5.04
C THR A 63 4.05 -3.80 4.41
N LEU A 64 2.78 -4.15 4.29
CA LEU A 64 1.74 -3.29 3.76
C LEU A 64 0.86 -2.84 4.92
N LYS A 65 0.79 -1.54 5.17
CA LYS A 65 0.07 -0.98 6.31
C LYS A 65 -0.47 0.41 5.99
N ARG A 66 -1.38 0.88 6.81
CA ARG A 66 -1.86 2.26 6.78
C ARG A 66 -0.91 3.14 7.57
N LEU A 67 -0.41 4.20 6.95
CA LEU A 67 0.43 5.16 7.63
C LEU A 67 -0.43 6.06 8.52
N ALA A 68 0.00 6.27 9.75
CA ALA A 68 -0.70 7.13 10.70
C ALA A 68 0.31 7.87 11.57
N ARG A 69 -0.18 8.84 12.35
CA ARG A 69 0.63 9.54 13.34
C ARG A 69 0.04 9.34 14.73
N GLU A 70 0.91 9.09 15.69
CA GLU A 70 0.58 9.08 17.11
C GLU A 70 1.62 9.94 17.85
N LYS A 71 1.15 10.98 18.52
CA LYS A 71 2.02 11.89 19.29
C LYS A 71 3.19 12.41 18.45
N GLY A 72 2.92 12.77 17.20
CA GLY A 72 3.92 13.29 16.26
C GLY A 72 4.82 12.27 15.60
N ARG A 73 4.67 10.99 15.93
CA ARG A 73 5.49 9.91 15.35
C ARG A 73 4.69 9.09 14.35
N LEU A 74 5.37 8.64 13.31
CA LEU A 74 4.75 7.77 12.32
C LEU A 74 4.56 6.36 12.90
N VAL A 75 3.38 5.81 12.71
CA VAL A 75 3.06 4.42 13.04
C VAL A 75 2.44 3.75 11.84
N LEU A 76 2.52 2.42 11.83
CA LEU A 76 2.00 1.60 10.74
C LEU A 76 0.84 0.77 11.29
N LYS A 77 -0.36 1.06 10.80
CA LYS A 77 -1.58 0.41 11.28
C LYS A 77 -2.06 -0.65 10.31
N PRO A 78 -2.31 -1.86 10.80
CA PRO A 78 -3.03 -2.85 9.99
C PRO A 78 -4.50 -2.45 9.85
N GLU A 79 -5.14 -3.00 8.84
CA GLU A 79 -6.59 -2.94 8.67
C GLU A 79 -7.16 -4.34 8.97
N ASN A 80 -6.88 -4.82 10.16
CA ASN A 80 -7.30 -6.12 10.66
C ASN A 80 -7.03 -6.16 12.15
N LYS A 81 -8.07 -6.37 12.94
CA LYS A 81 -7.98 -6.36 14.42
C LYS A 81 -7.08 -7.46 14.98
N ALA A 82 -6.84 -8.52 14.22
CA ALA A 82 -5.97 -9.61 14.65
C ALA A 82 -4.48 -9.25 14.65
N TYR A 83 -4.12 -8.11 14.06
CA TYR A 83 -2.73 -7.69 13.93
C TYR A 83 -2.45 -6.46 14.79
N PRO A 84 -1.26 -6.38 15.40
CA PRO A 84 -0.90 -5.21 16.20
C PRO A 84 -0.49 -4.03 15.35
N VAL A 85 -0.64 -2.83 15.91
CA VAL A 85 -0.05 -1.62 15.35
C VAL A 85 1.47 -1.71 15.50
N ILE A 86 2.19 -1.33 14.46
CA ILE A 86 3.65 -1.29 14.48
C ILE A 86 4.09 0.12 14.82
N ARG A 87 4.84 0.26 15.92
CA ARG A 87 5.43 1.53 16.35
C ARG A 87 6.95 1.41 16.23
N PRO A 88 7.52 1.79 15.08
CA PRO A 88 8.95 1.63 14.86
C PRO A 88 9.76 2.38 15.92
N LYS A 89 10.84 1.78 16.41
CA LYS A 89 11.75 2.44 17.35
C LYS A 89 12.53 3.53 16.67
N GLU A 90 12.83 3.35 15.40
CA GLU A 90 13.45 4.32 14.52
C GLU A 90 12.45 4.66 13.42
N ASP A 91 12.79 5.62 12.56
CA ASP A 91 11.91 5.97 11.44
C ASP A 91 11.69 4.77 10.54
N ALA A 92 10.43 4.50 10.20
CA ALA A 92 10.11 3.48 9.23
C ALA A 92 10.57 3.94 7.83
N GLU A 93 11.14 3.03 7.08
CA GLU A 93 11.48 3.29 5.69
C GLU A 93 10.25 3.04 4.82
N ILE A 94 9.74 4.08 4.19
CA ILE A 94 8.58 3.98 3.30
C ILE A 94 9.10 3.77 1.89
N HIS A 95 8.79 2.62 1.31
CA HIS A 95 9.24 2.27 -0.03
C HIS A 95 8.32 2.83 -1.12
N GLY A 96 7.04 2.91 -0.85
CA GLY A 96 6.08 3.44 -1.80
C GLY A 96 4.68 3.56 -1.25
N VAL A 97 3.82 4.19 -2.04
CA VAL A 97 2.42 4.44 -1.71
C VAL A 97 1.54 3.59 -2.61
N VAL A 98 0.58 2.89 -2.04
CA VAL A 98 -0.40 2.11 -2.79
C VAL A 98 -1.40 3.06 -3.41
N VAL A 99 -1.50 3.04 -4.73
CA VAL A 99 -2.44 3.88 -5.48
C VAL A 99 -3.63 3.10 -6.01
N GLY A 100 -3.56 1.79 -5.98
CA GLY A 100 -4.66 0.95 -6.44
C GLY A 100 -4.42 -0.51 -6.10
N VAL A 101 -5.47 -1.30 -6.29
CA VAL A 101 -5.42 -2.75 -6.12
C VAL A 101 -6.11 -3.39 -7.31
N VAL A 102 -5.55 -4.49 -7.78
CA VAL A 102 -6.15 -5.28 -8.85
C VAL A 102 -6.29 -6.73 -8.40
N ARG A 103 -7.40 -7.32 -8.77
CA ARG A 103 -7.70 -8.72 -8.47
C ARG A 103 -8.17 -9.39 -9.74
N LYS A 104 -7.50 -10.48 -10.07
CA LYS A 104 -7.81 -11.22 -11.27
C LYS A 104 -8.67 -12.42 -10.93
N TYR A 105 -9.75 -12.64 -11.68
CA TYR A 105 -10.67 -13.76 -11.44
C TYR A 105 -10.40 -14.95 -12.36
N LYS A 106 -9.66 -14.71 -13.41
CA LYS A 106 -9.42 -15.77 -14.38
C LYS A 106 -7.93 -15.74 -14.90
#